data_c85cd375d4016e13313d79b77ae45fe6
#
_entry.id   c85cd375d4016e13313d79b77ae45fe6
#
_cell.length_a   1.000
_cell.length_b   1.000
_cell.length_c   1.000
_cell.angle_alpha   90.00
_cell.angle_beta   90.00
_cell.angle_gamma   90.00
#
_symmetry.space_group_name_H-M   'P 1'
#
loop_
_entity.id
_entity.type
_entity.pdbx_description
1 polymer ?
#
loop_
_entity_poly.entity_id
_entity_poly.type
_entity_poly.pdbx_seq_one_letter_code
_entity_poly.pdbx_strand_id
1 'polypeptide(L)'
;MFKKIILAVALMLPVFGASAQTLKLGLVDTNTLIQAHPDTQAAQKKIEDASKKYDEEYQKLGQEFQRLYGELKDDDLPAIKERKTKELQDYSAKIQAFEQNAQQDLARMQQELLAPIIQKIKDAIESVGKEEGFSLIQENSPQIVFYYAAPVVDITPKVKSKLGLN
;
A
#
# COMPACT_ATOMS: atom_id res chain seq x y z
N MET A 1 89.19 6.49 16.43
CA MET A 1 88.10 7.48 16.56
C MET A 1 86.99 7.13 15.59
N PHE A 2 86.00 6.39 16.04
CA PHE A 2 84.87 6.03 15.16
C PHE A 2 83.63 6.87 15.60
N LYS A 3 83.24 7.78 14.68
CA LYS A 3 82.01 8.56 14.85
C LYS A 3 80.79 7.70 14.57
N LYS A 4 79.97 7.48 15.56
CA LYS A 4 78.66 6.82 15.43
C LYS A 4 77.68 7.79 14.76
N ILE A 5 77.31 7.49 13.54
CA ILE A 5 76.23 8.16 12.82
C ILE A 5 74.95 7.39 13.19
N ILE A 6 74.08 7.97 13.97
CA ILE A 6 72.72 7.45 14.25
C ILE A 6 71.82 7.98 13.13
N LEU A 7 71.44 7.09 12.22
CA LEU A 7 70.47 7.37 11.14
C LEU A 7 69.06 7.23 11.74
N ALA A 8 68.43 8.34 12.10
CA ALA A 8 67.06 8.33 12.49
C ALA A 8 66.15 8.26 11.22
N VAL A 9 65.70 7.04 10.89
CA VAL A 9 64.66 6.83 9.88
C VAL A 9 63.32 7.16 10.50
N ALA A 10 62.80 8.37 10.23
CA ALA A 10 61.45 8.75 10.58
C ALA A 10 60.48 7.99 9.64
N LEU A 11 59.84 6.94 10.16
CA LEU A 11 58.75 6.23 9.47
C LEU A 11 57.54 7.20 9.39
N MET A 12 57.40 7.90 8.26
CA MET A 12 56.15 8.56 7.91
C MET A 12 55.14 7.51 7.52
N LEU A 13 54.36 7.04 8.48
CA LEU A 13 53.13 6.31 8.21
C LEU A 13 52.10 7.30 7.60
N PRO A 14 51.62 7.06 6.39
CA PRO A 14 50.47 7.85 5.91
C PRO A 14 49.27 7.48 6.78
N VAL A 15 48.83 8.43 7.59
CA VAL A 15 47.53 8.34 8.27
C VAL A 15 46.49 8.41 7.14
N PHE A 16 46.11 7.27 6.62
CA PHE A 16 44.86 7.14 5.87
C PHE A 16 43.74 7.49 6.85
N GLY A 17 43.32 8.75 6.82
CA GLY A 17 42.09 9.17 7.45
C GLY A 17 40.97 8.36 6.84
N ALA A 18 40.61 7.26 7.47
CA ALA A 18 39.36 6.61 7.21
C ALA A 18 38.27 7.61 7.58
N SER A 19 37.79 8.36 6.60
CA SER A 19 36.55 9.12 6.72
C SER A 19 35.48 8.07 6.96
N ALA A 20 35.20 7.78 8.23
CA ALA A 20 34.00 7.04 8.60
C ALA A 20 32.84 7.87 8.05
N GLN A 21 32.32 7.49 6.89
CA GLN A 21 31.07 8.05 6.39
C GLN A 21 30.03 7.79 7.47
N THR A 22 29.64 8.84 8.16
CA THR A 22 28.56 8.75 9.15
C THR A 22 27.31 8.36 8.40
N LEU A 23 26.88 7.10 8.60
CA LEU A 23 25.65 6.57 8.01
C LEU A 23 24.48 7.47 8.47
N LYS A 24 23.88 8.17 7.52
CA LYS A 24 22.68 8.97 7.79
C LYS A 24 21.46 8.08 7.58
N LEU A 25 20.72 7.84 8.63
CA LEU A 25 19.54 6.97 8.63
C LEU A 25 18.27 7.81 8.76
N GLY A 26 17.27 7.49 7.94
CA GLY A 26 15.97 8.15 7.92
C GLY A 26 14.83 7.18 8.21
N LEU A 27 13.76 7.69 8.79
CA LEU A 27 12.47 7.04 8.89
C LEU A 27 11.41 7.86 8.16
N VAL A 28 10.43 7.19 7.56
CA VAL A 28 9.32 7.84 6.87
C VAL A 28 8.02 7.09 7.14
N ASP A 29 6.96 7.81 7.51
CA ASP A 29 5.61 7.27 7.64
C ASP A 29 4.87 7.44 6.32
N THR A 30 4.88 6.39 5.49
CA THR A 30 4.22 6.41 4.18
C THR A 30 2.70 6.41 4.31
N ASN A 31 2.13 5.84 5.39
CA ASN A 31 0.69 5.87 5.63
C ASN A 31 0.20 7.30 5.85
N THR A 32 0.91 8.08 6.67
CA THR A 32 0.61 9.51 6.86
C THR A 32 0.69 10.28 5.55
N LEU A 33 1.66 9.99 4.68
CA LEU A 33 1.80 10.64 3.37
C LEU A 33 0.67 10.25 2.41
N ILE A 34 0.29 8.97 2.36
CA ILE A 34 -0.83 8.48 1.55
C ILE A 34 -2.14 9.16 1.99
N GLN A 35 -2.40 9.19 3.30
CA GLN A 35 -3.62 9.81 3.83
C GLN A 35 -3.70 11.33 3.58
N ALA A 36 -2.55 12.01 3.64
CA ALA A 36 -2.47 13.44 3.37
C ALA A 36 -2.55 13.79 1.88
N HIS A 37 -2.37 12.83 0.98
CA HIS A 37 -2.35 13.11 -0.47
C HIS A 37 -3.77 13.39 -0.99
N PRO A 38 -4.02 14.49 -1.72
CA PRO A 38 -5.36 14.87 -2.17
C PRO A 38 -5.99 13.82 -3.10
N ASP A 39 -5.18 13.17 -3.94
CA ASP A 39 -5.67 12.10 -4.83
C ASP A 39 -6.18 10.88 -4.06
N THR A 40 -5.76 10.67 -2.80
CA THR A 40 -6.23 9.55 -1.97
C THR A 40 -7.71 9.70 -1.62
N GLN A 41 -8.14 10.91 -1.27
CA GLN A 41 -9.56 11.16 -0.99
C GLN A 41 -10.42 10.95 -2.23
N ALA A 42 -9.93 11.40 -3.39
CA ALA A 42 -10.62 11.17 -4.66
C ALA A 42 -10.69 9.68 -5.03
N ALA A 43 -9.62 8.93 -4.77
CA ALA A 43 -9.57 7.48 -4.95
C ALA A 43 -10.55 6.76 -4.04
N GLN A 44 -10.56 7.10 -2.75
CA GLN A 44 -11.49 6.53 -1.75
C GLN A 44 -12.94 6.77 -2.15
N LYS A 45 -13.28 7.99 -2.57
CA LYS A 45 -14.63 8.31 -3.03
C LYS A 45 -15.06 7.46 -4.23
N LYS A 46 -14.17 7.28 -5.21
CA LYS A 46 -14.47 6.42 -6.37
C LYS A 46 -14.73 4.97 -5.97
N ILE A 47 -13.94 4.44 -5.02
CA ILE A 47 -14.12 3.08 -4.50
C ILE A 47 -15.44 2.96 -3.75
N GLU A 48 -15.78 3.94 -2.91
CA GLU A 48 -17.03 3.99 -2.18
C GLU A 48 -18.25 4.05 -3.13
N ASP A 49 -18.19 4.91 -4.15
CA ASP A 49 -19.25 5.03 -5.15
C ASP A 49 -19.42 3.74 -5.96
N ALA A 50 -18.31 3.03 -6.25
CA ALA A 50 -18.36 1.73 -6.90
C ALA A 50 -18.96 0.65 -5.97
N SER A 51 -18.54 0.62 -4.70
CA SER A 51 -19.10 -0.30 -3.69
C SER A 51 -20.62 -0.13 -3.56
N LYS A 52 -21.10 1.10 -3.46
CA LYS A 52 -22.55 1.37 -3.41
C LYS A 52 -23.31 0.80 -4.60
N LYS A 53 -22.74 0.93 -5.81
CA LYS A 53 -23.38 0.36 -7.02
C LYS A 53 -23.41 -1.17 -6.99
N TYR A 54 -22.36 -1.81 -6.50
CA TYR A 54 -22.34 -3.26 -6.32
C TYR A 54 -23.36 -3.70 -5.26
N ASP A 55 -23.49 -2.96 -4.14
CA ASP A 55 -24.47 -3.25 -3.10
C ASP A 55 -25.91 -3.11 -3.61
N GLU A 56 -26.19 -2.07 -4.40
CA GLU A 56 -27.50 -1.88 -5.03
C GLU A 56 -27.86 -3.03 -5.99
N GLU A 57 -26.88 -3.48 -6.78
CA GLU A 57 -27.09 -4.59 -7.71
C GLU A 57 -27.25 -5.92 -6.97
N TYR A 58 -26.45 -6.14 -5.92
CA TYR A 58 -26.58 -7.30 -5.04
C TYR A 58 -27.98 -7.39 -4.40
N GLN A 59 -28.50 -6.25 -3.94
CA GLN A 59 -29.86 -6.19 -3.38
C GLN A 59 -30.93 -6.55 -4.44
N LYS A 60 -30.79 -6.07 -5.67
CA LYS A 60 -31.72 -6.44 -6.75
C LYS A 60 -31.66 -7.95 -7.06
N LEU A 61 -30.45 -8.52 -7.10
CA LEU A 61 -30.28 -9.95 -7.27
C LEU A 61 -30.93 -10.73 -6.12
N GLY A 62 -30.78 -10.26 -4.88
CA GLY A 62 -31.43 -10.87 -3.73
C GLY A 62 -32.97 -10.79 -3.78
N GLN A 63 -33.53 -9.66 -4.20
CA GLN A 63 -34.97 -9.51 -4.37
C GLN A 63 -35.51 -10.45 -5.44
N GLU A 64 -34.81 -10.58 -6.56
CA GLU A 64 -35.22 -11.48 -7.64
C GLU A 64 -35.14 -12.96 -7.19
N PHE A 65 -34.10 -13.32 -6.45
CA PHE A 65 -34.01 -14.65 -5.85
C PHE A 65 -35.21 -14.95 -4.93
N GLN A 66 -35.59 -14.00 -4.08
CA GLN A 66 -36.75 -14.14 -3.20
C GLN A 66 -38.07 -14.26 -3.98
N ARG A 67 -38.21 -13.51 -5.08
CA ARG A 67 -39.36 -13.63 -5.99
C ARG A 67 -39.44 -15.02 -6.59
N LEU A 68 -38.34 -15.51 -7.15
CA LEU A 68 -38.27 -16.88 -7.74
C LEU A 68 -38.53 -17.96 -6.69
N TYR A 69 -38.01 -17.79 -5.48
CA TYR A 69 -38.28 -18.71 -4.39
C TYR A 69 -39.75 -18.75 -3.98
N GLY A 70 -40.40 -17.58 -3.93
CA GLY A 70 -41.84 -17.47 -3.63
C GLY A 70 -42.76 -18.09 -4.72
N GLU A 71 -42.27 -18.26 -5.95
CA GLU A 71 -42.99 -18.91 -7.04
C GLU A 71 -42.93 -20.45 -6.95
N LEU A 72 -42.03 -21.02 -6.18
CA LEU A 72 -41.94 -22.47 -5.97
C LEU A 72 -43.06 -22.90 -5.01
N LYS A 73 -44.00 -23.72 -5.52
CA LYS A 73 -45.15 -24.20 -4.75
C LYS A 73 -45.06 -25.72 -4.54
N ASP A 74 -45.64 -26.16 -3.41
CA ASP A 74 -45.62 -27.58 -3.10
C ASP A 74 -46.52 -28.41 -4.01
N ASP A 75 -47.56 -27.80 -4.57
CA ASP A 75 -48.51 -28.38 -5.49
C ASP A 75 -48.13 -28.25 -6.97
N ASP A 76 -46.95 -27.71 -7.29
CA ASP A 76 -46.46 -27.67 -8.67
C ASP A 76 -46.29 -29.06 -9.27
N LEU A 77 -46.60 -29.22 -10.53
CA LEU A 77 -46.34 -30.47 -11.26
C LEU A 77 -44.82 -30.80 -11.23
N PRO A 78 -44.42 -32.08 -11.15
CA PRO A 78 -43.00 -32.45 -10.98
C PRO A 78 -42.06 -31.79 -11.97
N ALA A 79 -42.40 -31.71 -13.25
CA ALA A 79 -41.58 -31.08 -14.26
C ALA A 79 -41.46 -29.55 -14.10
N ILE A 80 -42.51 -28.91 -13.56
CA ILE A 80 -42.47 -27.46 -13.23
C ILE A 80 -41.60 -27.23 -12.02
N LYS A 81 -41.74 -28.05 -10.97
CA LYS A 81 -40.94 -27.98 -9.74
C LYS A 81 -39.45 -28.17 -10.03
N GLU A 82 -39.11 -29.16 -10.84
CA GLU A 82 -37.72 -29.42 -11.28
C GLU A 82 -37.13 -28.20 -12.00
N ARG A 83 -37.87 -27.64 -12.99
CA ARG A 83 -37.44 -26.45 -13.72
C ARG A 83 -37.20 -25.26 -12.78
N LYS A 84 -38.15 -24.95 -11.87
CA LYS A 84 -38.04 -23.84 -10.93
C LYS A 84 -36.88 -24.04 -9.94
N THR A 85 -36.68 -25.29 -9.47
CA THR A 85 -35.55 -25.61 -8.59
C THR A 85 -34.21 -25.37 -9.30
N LYS A 86 -34.10 -25.78 -10.56
CA LYS A 86 -32.90 -25.52 -11.36
C LYS A 86 -32.67 -24.03 -11.55
N GLU A 87 -33.72 -23.27 -11.86
CA GLU A 87 -33.64 -21.82 -12.03
C GLU A 87 -33.15 -21.13 -10.75
N LEU A 88 -33.63 -21.55 -9.57
CA LEU A 88 -33.13 -21.05 -8.29
C LEU A 88 -31.66 -21.39 -8.05
N GLN A 89 -31.22 -22.61 -8.40
CA GLN A 89 -29.81 -23.01 -8.31
C GLN A 89 -28.93 -22.16 -9.22
N ASP A 90 -29.33 -21.97 -10.49
CA ASP A 90 -28.60 -21.16 -11.45
C ASP A 90 -28.53 -19.68 -10.97
N TYR A 91 -29.61 -19.18 -10.38
CA TYR A 91 -29.65 -17.82 -9.85
C TYR A 91 -28.79 -17.66 -8.60
N SER A 92 -28.76 -18.65 -7.70
CA SER A 92 -27.86 -18.67 -6.55
C SER A 92 -26.40 -18.66 -7.00
N ALA A 93 -26.04 -19.46 -7.99
CA ALA A 93 -24.70 -19.47 -8.57
C ALA A 93 -24.34 -18.10 -9.19
N LYS A 94 -25.30 -17.43 -9.84
CA LYS A 94 -25.14 -16.07 -10.40
C LYS A 94 -24.83 -15.05 -9.28
N ILE A 95 -25.55 -15.12 -8.15
CA ILE A 95 -25.30 -14.23 -7.00
C ILE A 95 -23.88 -14.43 -6.45
N GLN A 96 -23.47 -15.69 -6.25
CA GLN A 96 -22.12 -15.99 -5.78
C GLN A 96 -21.02 -15.51 -6.74
N ALA A 97 -21.21 -15.72 -8.03
CA ALA A 97 -20.29 -15.24 -9.06
C ALA A 97 -20.21 -13.70 -9.08
N PHE A 98 -21.36 -13.02 -8.94
CA PHE A 98 -21.42 -11.56 -8.87
C PHE A 98 -20.65 -11.04 -7.65
N GLU A 99 -20.84 -11.62 -6.47
CA GLU A 99 -20.14 -11.23 -5.24
C GLU A 99 -18.62 -11.36 -5.39
N GLN A 100 -18.16 -12.50 -5.92
CA GLN A 100 -16.73 -12.72 -6.15
C GLN A 100 -16.15 -11.72 -7.15
N ASN A 101 -16.85 -11.46 -8.25
CA ASN A 101 -16.42 -10.50 -9.26
C ASN A 101 -16.39 -9.07 -8.69
N ALA A 102 -17.39 -8.66 -7.91
CA ALA A 102 -17.44 -7.35 -7.27
C ALA A 102 -16.27 -7.14 -6.31
N GLN A 103 -15.94 -8.15 -5.49
CA GLN A 103 -14.79 -8.11 -4.59
C GLN A 103 -13.47 -7.97 -5.36
N GLN A 104 -13.30 -8.75 -6.45
CA GLN A 104 -12.10 -8.68 -7.28
C GLN A 104 -11.97 -7.32 -7.98
N ASP A 105 -13.08 -6.79 -8.49
CA ASP A 105 -13.10 -5.49 -9.17
C ASP A 105 -12.79 -4.35 -8.22
N LEU A 106 -13.35 -4.36 -6.99
CA LEU A 106 -13.03 -3.36 -5.97
C LEU A 106 -11.56 -3.42 -5.55
N ALA A 107 -11.01 -4.63 -5.36
CA ALA A 107 -9.59 -4.81 -5.02
C ALA A 107 -8.67 -4.30 -6.16
N ARG A 108 -9.00 -4.62 -7.41
CA ARG A 108 -8.28 -4.12 -8.60
C ARG A 108 -8.36 -2.59 -8.68
N MET A 109 -9.54 -2.02 -8.54
CA MET A 109 -9.75 -0.57 -8.55
C MET A 109 -8.94 0.13 -7.45
N GLN A 110 -8.92 -0.43 -6.25
CA GLN A 110 -8.10 0.09 -5.14
C GLN A 110 -6.62 0.11 -5.52
N GLN A 111 -6.10 -0.99 -6.06
CA GLN A 111 -4.71 -1.08 -6.49
C GLN A 111 -4.40 -0.08 -7.61
N GLU A 112 -5.24 0.01 -8.64
CA GLU A 112 -5.04 0.91 -9.78
C GLU A 112 -5.06 2.39 -9.38
N LEU A 113 -5.94 2.76 -8.45
CA LEU A 113 -6.08 4.14 -7.98
C LEU A 113 -4.96 4.55 -7.01
N LEU A 114 -4.50 3.63 -6.15
CA LEU A 114 -3.45 3.95 -5.17
C LEU A 114 -2.03 3.79 -5.71
N ALA A 115 -1.80 2.93 -6.71
CA ALA A 115 -0.48 2.69 -7.26
C ALA A 115 0.25 3.98 -7.72
N PRO A 116 -0.38 4.89 -8.48
CA PRO A 116 0.29 6.13 -8.89
C PRO A 116 0.60 7.06 -7.71
N ILE A 117 -0.22 7.07 -6.66
CA ILE A 117 0.01 7.85 -5.44
C ILE A 117 1.23 7.30 -4.69
N ILE A 118 1.26 5.98 -4.50
CA ILE A 118 2.39 5.30 -3.86
C ILE A 118 3.68 5.54 -4.65
N GLN A 119 3.61 5.54 -5.98
CA GLN A 119 4.80 5.81 -6.81
C GLN A 119 5.30 7.24 -6.62
N LYS A 120 4.42 8.24 -6.63
CA LYS A 120 4.79 9.65 -6.36
C LYS A 120 5.47 9.80 -4.99
N ILE A 121 4.95 9.11 -3.97
CA ILE A 121 5.52 9.14 -2.62
C ILE A 121 6.92 8.50 -2.61
N LYS A 122 7.09 7.35 -3.26
CA LYS A 122 8.40 6.70 -3.40
C LYS A 122 9.42 7.60 -4.10
N ASP A 123 9.03 8.23 -5.19
CA ASP A 123 9.90 9.15 -5.94
C ASP A 123 10.32 10.35 -5.08
N ALA A 124 9.40 10.88 -4.28
CA ALA A 124 9.69 11.98 -3.35
C ALA A 124 10.64 11.52 -2.21
N ILE A 125 10.46 10.32 -1.65
CA ILE A 125 11.36 9.74 -0.65
C ILE A 125 12.76 9.56 -1.22
N GLU A 126 12.86 9.01 -2.44
CA GLU A 126 14.13 8.81 -3.12
C GLU A 126 14.85 10.15 -3.40
N SER A 127 14.09 11.16 -3.83
CA SER A 127 14.61 12.51 -4.06
C SER A 127 15.17 13.12 -2.77
N VAL A 128 14.42 13.10 -1.67
CA VAL A 128 14.88 13.57 -0.36
C VAL A 128 16.11 12.78 0.10
N GLY A 129 16.09 11.46 -0.08
CA GLY A 129 17.20 10.60 0.26
C GLY A 129 18.51 10.99 -0.43
N LYS A 130 18.44 11.21 -1.73
CA LYS A 130 19.59 11.63 -2.55
C LYS A 130 20.03 13.05 -2.22
N GLU A 131 19.12 14.00 -2.12
CA GLU A 131 19.42 15.41 -1.88
C GLU A 131 20.08 15.64 -0.51
N GLU A 132 19.67 14.87 0.49
CA GLU A 132 20.18 15.01 1.86
C GLU A 132 21.25 13.98 2.25
N GLY A 133 21.62 13.07 1.36
CA GLY A 133 22.69 12.10 1.56
C GLY A 133 22.34 11.03 2.61
N PHE A 134 21.09 10.57 2.64
CA PHE A 134 20.70 9.43 3.46
C PHE A 134 21.28 8.15 2.88
N SER A 135 21.85 7.31 3.75
CA SER A 135 22.37 6.00 3.39
C SER A 135 21.26 4.94 3.36
N LEU A 136 20.24 5.13 4.18
CA LEU A 136 19.05 4.28 4.25
C LEU A 136 17.86 5.10 4.75
N ILE A 137 16.70 4.88 4.13
CA ILE A 137 15.41 5.35 4.62
C ILE A 137 14.52 4.13 4.78
N GLN A 138 13.92 3.98 5.95
CA GLN A 138 13.06 2.86 6.30
C GLN A 138 11.66 3.35 6.66
N GLU A 139 10.67 2.49 6.42
CA GLU A 139 9.28 2.72 6.84
C GLU A 139 9.19 2.82 8.35
N ASN A 140 8.57 3.88 8.85
CA ASN A 140 8.26 4.09 10.27
C ASN A 140 6.90 3.47 10.61
N SER A 141 6.88 2.14 10.68
CA SER A 141 5.68 1.39 11.07
C SER A 141 5.84 0.86 12.50
N PRO A 142 4.81 1.00 13.37
CA PRO A 142 4.83 0.44 14.71
C PRO A 142 5.09 -1.06 14.78
N GLN A 143 4.85 -1.77 13.69
CA GLN A 143 5.12 -3.20 13.57
C GLN A 143 6.58 -3.52 13.27
N ILE A 144 7.36 -2.53 12.80
CA ILE A 144 8.74 -2.72 12.34
C ILE A 144 9.71 -1.93 13.21
N VAL A 145 9.37 -0.67 13.56
CA VAL A 145 10.23 0.23 14.31
C VAL A 145 9.64 0.43 15.71
N PHE A 146 10.18 -0.27 16.69
CA PHE A 146 9.75 -0.18 18.09
C PHE A 146 10.38 1.00 18.85
N TYR A 147 11.58 1.40 18.42
CA TYR A 147 12.33 2.50 19.05
C TYR A 147 13.35 3.07 18.08
N TYR A 148 13.52 4.37 18.11
CA TYR A 148 14.62 5.06 17.44
C TYR A 148 15.02 6.33 18.24
N ALA A 149 16.27 6.74 18.06
CA ALA A 149 16.83 7.95 18.63
C ALA A 149 17.89 8.52 17.65
N ALA A 150 18.41 9.70 17.95
CA ALA A 150 19.50 10.26 17.17
C ALA A 150 20.65 9.24 17.01
N PRO A 151 21.26 9.10 15.84
CA PRO A 151 21.19 10.02 14.69
C PRO A 151 20.09 9.70 13.66
N VAL A 152 19.13 8.82 13.94
CA VAL A 152 18.02 8.51 13.05
C VAL A 152 17.06 9.70 12.98
N VAL A 153 16.68 10.10 11.78
CA VAL A 153 15.86 11.29 11.52
C VAL A 153 14.53 10.90 10.89
N ASP A 154 13.41 11.39 11.44
CA ASP A 154 12.13 11.32 10.77
C ASP A 154 12.10 12.34 9.60
N ILE A 155 12.00 11.82 8.39
CA ILE A 155 11.95 12.62 7.15
C ILE A 155 10.53 12.82 6.62
N THR A 156 9.50 12.29 7.29
CA THR A 156 8.09 12.42 6.86
C THR A 156 7.71 13.87 6.56
N PRO A 157 8.06 14.87 7.42
CA PRO A 157 7.74 16.27 7.14
C PRO A 157 8.41 16.79 5.87
N LYS A 158 9.64 16.35 5.58
CA LYS A 158 10.40 16.78 4.39
C LYS A 158 9.79 16.20 3.12
N VAL A 159 9.43 14.90 3.15
CA VAL A 159 8.75 14.25 2.03
C VAL A 159 7.39 14.88 1.80
N LYS A 160 6.65 15.19 2.88
CA LYS A 160 5.39 15.91 2.82
C LYS A 160 5.52 17.25 2.11
N SER A 161 6.53 18.05 2.50
CA SER A 161 6.84 19.32 1.84
C SER A 161 7.25 19.13 0.38
N LYS A 162 8.03 18.11 0.04
CA LYS A 162 8.45 17.79 -1.33
C LYS A 162 7.26 17.43 -2.22
N LEU A 163 6.25 16.80 -1.66
CA LEU A 163 4.98 16.47 -2.34
C LEU A 163 4.01 17.66 -2.42
N GLY A 164 4.35 18.82 -1.82
CA GLY A 164 3.46 19.97 -1.75
C GLY A 164 2.26 19.77 -0.82
N LEU A 165 2.36 18.85 0.13
CA LEU A 165 1.32 18.55 1.12
C LEU A 165 1.57 19.41 2.36
N ASN A 166 0.60 20.22 2.75
CA ASN A 166 0.66 21.10 3.95
C ASN A 166 0.05 20.42 5.18
#